data_b71ff65325cba01ded2c49038cbd88a8
#
_entry.id   b71ff65325cba01ded2c49038cbd88a8
#
_cell.length_a   1.000
_cell.length_b   1.000
_cell.length_c   1.000
_cell.angle_alpha   90.00
_cell.angle_beta   90.00
_cell.angle_gamma   90.00
#
_symmetry.space_group_name_H-M   'P 1'
#
loop_
_entity.id
_entity.type
_entity.pdbx_description
1 polymer ?
#
loop_
_entity_poly.entity_id
_entity_poly.type
_entity_poly.pdbx_seq_one_letter_code
_entity_poly.pdbx_strand_id
1 'polypeptide(L)'
;MKALVLAGGRGTRLRPITHTRAKQLVPVANKPVLYYGLEAIAAAGIREVGIVVSDPRELLLPDHRTGEMVTTLVNSQAEIRAAVGDGRQFGLRVTYIEQEAPLGLAHAVKISEEFMAGDSFVMYLGDNLIKDGIVPFVQEFEREKPEAQILLAKVARPWEFGVAELEGERVVRLEEKPKQPRSDLALVGVYLFTKTIFDAVRAIKPSPRGEL
;
A
#
# COMPACT_ATOMS: atom_id res chain seq x y z
N MET A 1 -6.85 16.41 5.09
CA MET A 1 -6.46 15.16 4.39
C MET A 1 -5.73 14.25 5.35
N LYS A 2 -5.96 12.93 5.29
CA LYS A 2 -5.26 11.88 6.05
C LYS A 2 -4.44 10.99 5.11
N ALA A 3 -3.71 10.03 5.65
CA ALA A 3 -3.06 9.00 4.86
C ALA A 3 -3.43 7.59 5.34
N LEU A 4 -3.48 6.65 4.41
CA LEU A 4 -3.65 5.22 4.64
C LEU A 4 -2.44 4.48 4.09
N VAL A 5 -1.62 3.93 4.95
CA VAL A 5 -0.44 3.16 4.56
C VAL A 5 -0.75 1.68 4.65
N LEU A 6 -0.61 0.96 3.54
CA LEU A 6 -0.85 -0.48 3.52
C LEU A 6 0.44 -1.24 3.80
N ALA A 7 0.56 -1.77 5.00
CA ALA A 7 1.73 -2.50 5.46
C ALA A 7 1.49 -4.01 5.65
N GLY A 8 0.37 -4.51 5.15
CA GLY A 8 0.07 -5.93 5.05
C GLY A 8 0.72 -6.57 3.80
N GLY A 9 0.75 -7.91 3.78
CA GLY A 9 1.18 -8.68 2.62
C GLY A 9 2.35 -9.63 2.90
N ARG A 10 2.39 -10.73 2.11
CA ARG A 10 3.27 -11.88 2.38
C ARG A 10 4.73 -11.71 1.96
N GLY A 11 5.05 -10.71 1.13
CA GLY A 11 6.42 -10.46 0.66
C GLY A 11 7.08 -11.62 -0.10
N THR A 12 6.32 -12.53 -0.68
CA THR A 12 6.83 -13.79 -1.27
C THR A 12 7.89 -13.61 -2.35
N ARG A 13 7.84 -12.48 -3.09
CA ARG A 13 8.81 -12.15 -4.15
C ARG A 13 10.18 -11.73 -3.62
N LEU A 14 10.26 -11.34 -2.35
CA LEU A 14 11.50 -10.90 -1.70
C LEU A 14 12.11 -11.99 -0.81
N ARG A 15 11.62 -13.23 -0.91
CA ARG A 15 12.22 -14.36 -0.21
C ARG A 15 13.65 -14.62 -0.75
N PRO A 16 14.59 -15.00 0.12
CA PRO A 16 14.43 -15.41 1.52
C PRO A 16 14.38 -14.28 2.55
N ILE A 17 14.63 -13.02 2.18
CA ILE A 17 14.73 -11.87 3.10
C ILE A 17 13.45 -11.70 3.94
N THR A 18 12.29 -11.95 3.33
CA THR A 18 10.97 -11.79 3.95
C THR A 18 10.37 -13.07 4.51
N HIS A 19 11.17 -14.10 4.75
CA HIS A 19 10.66 -15.30 5.43
C HIS A 19 10.21 -15.00 6.86
N THR A 20 10.97 -14.17 7.56
CA THR A 20 10.77 -13.87 8.99
C THR A 20 10.57 -12.39 9.28
N ARG A 21 10.56 -11.53 8.25
CA ARG A 21 10.44 -10.07 8.41
C ARG A 21 9.37 -9.47 7.52
N ALA A 22 8.77 -8.39 7.98
CA ALA A 22 7.87 -7.57 7.19
C ALA A 22 8.61 -7.01 5.96
N LYS A 23 8.05 -7.17 4.75
CA LYS A 23 8.66 -6.65 3.51
C LYS A 23 8.89 -5.14 3.54
N GLN A 24 8.04 -4.43 4.27
CA GLN A 24 8.08 -2.98 4.44
C GLN A 24 9.26 -2.51 5.31
N LEU A 25 9.89 -3.43 6.03
CA LEU A 25 11.08 -3.15 6.84
C LEU A 25 12.39 -3.58 6.15
N VAL A 26 12.32 -4.07 4.91
CA VAL A 26 13.53 -4.31 4.11
C VAL A 26 14.26 -2.97 3.90
N PRO A 27 15.58 -2.92 4.20
CA PRO A 27 16.32 -1.67 4.09
C PRO A 27 16.63 -1.33 2.62
N VAL A 28 16.44 -0.07 2.30
CA VAL A 28 16.93 0.58 1.07
C VAL A 28 17.85 1.71 1.52
N ALA A 29 19.11 1.71 1.10
CA ALA A 29 20.12 2.68 1.55
C ALA A 29 20.15 2.84 3.09
N ASN A 30 20.16 1.70 3.82
CA ASN A 30 20.23 1.60 5.29
C ASN A 30 18.99 2.12 6.06
N LYS A 31 17.87 2.37 5.39
CA LYS A 31 16.61 2.81 6.01
C LYS A 31 15.46 1.91 5.54
N PRO A 32 14.55 1.45 6.43
CA PRO A 32 13.36 0.70 6.03
C PRO A 32 12.58 1.38 4.92
N VAL A 33 12.14 0.63 3.90
CA VAL A 33 11.41 1.23 2.77
C VAL A 33 10.14 1.96 3.23
N LEU A 34 9.46 1.47 4.26
CA LEU A 34 8.30 2.11 4.87
C LEU A 34 8.57 3.54 5.34
N TYR A 35 9.78 3.81 5.84
CA TYR A 35 10.13 5.14 6.37
C TYR A 35 10.11 6.21 5.29
N TYR A 36 10.53 5.87 4.07
CA TYR A 36 10.46 6.81 2.94
C TYR A 36 9.02 7.24 2.65
N GLY A 37 8.07 6.30 2.70
CA GLY A 37 6.65 6.62 2.53
C GLY A 37 6.12 7.51 3.65
N LEU A 38 6.45 7.21 4.91
CA LEU A 38 6.03 8.03 6.06
C LEU A 38 6.62 9.44 6.02
N GLU A 39 7.90 9.58 5.66
CA GLU A 39 8.57 10.87 5.47
C GLU A 39 7.95 11.66 4.31
N ALA A 40 7.62 11.00 3.18
CA ALA A 40 6.97 11.65 2.05
C ALA A 40 5.57 12.15 2.40
N ILE A 41 4.81 11.38 3.20
CA ILE A 41 3.49 11.77 3.73
C ILE A 41 3.64 12.99 4.67
N ALA A 42 4.61 12.95 5.57
CA ALA A 42 4.88 14.07 6.48
C ALA A 42 5.31 15.34 5.73
N ALA A 43 6.15 15.20 4.70
CA ALA A 43 6.60 16.30 3.84
C ALA A 43 5.43 16.93 3.05
N ALA A 44 4.41 16.13 2.68
CA ALA A 44 3.18 16.62 2.06
C ALA A 44 2.21 17.33 3.02
N GLY A 45 2.62 17.56 4.29
CA GLY A 45 1.80 18.26 5.28
C GLY A 45 0.74 17.40 5.97
N ILE A 46 0.64 16.12 5.65
CA ILE A 46 -0.29 15.17 6.27
C ILE A 46 0.25 14.75 7.63
N ARG A 47 -0.61 14.71 8.64
CA ARG A 47 -0.22 14.41 10.02
C ARG A 47 -0.88 13.20 10.64
N GLU A 48 -2.04 12.79 10.13
CA GLU A 48 -2.79 11.62 10.62
C GLU A 48 -2.66 10.47 9.63
N VAL A 49 -2.14 9.35 10.11
CA VAL A 49 -1.82 8.18 9.30
C VAL A 49 -2.43 6.92 9.90
N GLY A 50 -3.31 6.27 9.14
CA GLY A 50 -3.73 4.90 9.41
C GLY A 50 -2.73 3.92 8.77
N ILE A 51 -2.18 3.01 9.56
CA ILE A 51 -1.34 1.92 9.01
C ILE A 51 -2.12 0.62 9.09
N VAL A 52 -2.48 0.08 7.92
CA VAL A 52 -3.12 -1.23 7.84
C VAL A 52 -2.07 -2.31 8.00
N VAL A 53 -2.24 -3.14 9.02
CA VAL A 53 -1.37 -4.26 9.36
C VAL A 53 -2.14 -5.57 9.29
N SER A 54 -1.45 -6.67 9.02
CA SER A 54 -2.07 -7.99 8.97
C SER A 54 -1.84 -8.73 10.29
N ASP A 55 -2.82 -9.54 10.68
CA ASP A 55 -2.71 -10.42 11.85
C ASP A 55 -1.50 -11.34 11.80
N PRO A 56 -0.97 -11.74 12.96
CA PRO A 56 0.03 -12.80 13.07
C PRO A 56 -0.45 -14.07 12.41
N ARG A 57 0.47 -14.78 11.74
CA ARG A 57 0.14 -16.03 11.03
C ARG A 57 1.18 -17.09 11.29
N GLU A 58 0.70 -18.30 11.40
CA GLU A 58 1.53 -19.47 11.31
C GLU A 58 1.78 -19.83 9.83
N LEU A 59 3.04 -19.95 9.47
CA LEU A 59 3.46 -20.40 8.14
C LEU A 59 4.31 -21.65 8.28
N LEU A 60 4.05 -22.62 7.42
CA LEU A 60 4.94 -23.78 7.26
C LEU A 60 6.11 -23.36 6.39
N LEU A 61 7.28 -23.25 6.98
CA LEU A 61 8.52 -22.78 6.31
C LEU A 61 9.62 -23.80 6.50
N PRO A 62 10.56 -23.94 5.53
CA PRO A 62 11.73 -24.81 5.72
C PRO A 62 12.66 -24.22 6.79
N ASP A 63 13.06 -25.04 7.74
CA ASP A 63 14.14 -24.73 8.67
C ASP A 63 15.46 -24.61 7.91
N HIS A 64 16.19 -23.52 8.12
CA HIS A 64 17.41 -23.21 7.36
C HIS A 64 18.57 -24.18 7.62
N ARG A 65 18.52 -24.94 8.73
CA ARG A 65 19.59 -25.88 9.14
C ARG A 65 19.26 -27.30 8.75
N THR A 66 18.01 -27.72 8.90
CA THR A 66 17.60 -29.13 8.68
C THR A 66 16.88 -29.32 7.35
N GLY A 67 16.35 -28.27 6.74
CA GLY A 67 15.50 -28.35 5.55
C GLY A 67 14.09 -28.89 5.82
N GLU A 68 13.79 -29.28 7.06
CA GLU A 68 12.47 -29.74 7.45
C GLU A 68 11.45 -28.60 7.49
N MET A 69 10.20 -28.91 7.17
CA MET A 69 9.12 -27.93 7.24
C MET A 69 8.68 -27.74 8.70
N VAL A 70 8.85 -26.52 9.20
CA VAL A 70 8.48 -26.13 10.56
C VAL A 70 7.43 -25.02 10.56
N THR A 71 6.51 -25.06 11.51
CA THR A 71 5.54 -24.00 11.70
C THR A 71 6.24 -22.80 12.34
N THR A 72 6.22 -21.67 11.64
CA THR A 72 6.84 -20.42 12.09
C THR A 72 5.76 -19.34 12.21
N LEU A 73 5.68 -18.70 13.37
CA LEU A 73 4.80 -17.54 13.57
C LEU A 73 5.44 -16.30 12.93
N VAL A 74 4.81 -15.77 11.89
CA VAL A 74 5.20 -14.49 11.27
C VAL A 74 4.29 -13.39 11.79
N ASN A 75 4.85 -12.48 12.57
CA ASN A 75 4.14 -11.35 13.17
C ASN A 75 4.67 -10.03 12.61
N SER A 76 4.36 -9.75 11.35
CA SER A 76 4.76 -8.49 10.68
C SER A 76 4.14 -7.25 11.34
N GLN A 77 2.98 -7.40 11.98
CA GLN A 77 2.32 -6.33 12.73
C GLN A 77 3.19 -5.86 13.91
N ALA A 78 3.69 -6.80 14.73
CA ALA A 78 4.54 -6.45 15.87
C ALA A 78 5.83 -5.76 15.43
N GLU A 79 6.44 -6.23 14.34
CA GLU A 79 7.65 -5.61 13.78
C GLU A 79 7.39 -4.18 13.30
N ILE A 80 6.28 -3.95 12.57
CA ILE A 80 5.92 -2.62 12.09
C ILE A 80 5.58 -1.69 13.26
N ARG A 81 4.82 -2.16 14.24
CA ARG A 81 4.51 -1.39 15.47
C ARG A 81 5.80 -1.02 16.23
N ALA A 82 6.75 -1.95 16.36
CA ALA A 82 8.03 -1.69 17.01
C ALA A 82 8.89 -0.67 16.24
N ALA A 83 8.87 -0.73 14.91
CA ALA A 83 9.68 0.15 14.06
C ALA A 83 9.10 1.57 13.96
N VAL A 84 7.78 1.72 13.90
CA VAL A 84 7.12 3.01 13.66
C VAL A 84 6.64 3.67 14.95
N GLY A 85 6.24 2.88 15.95
CA GLY A 85 5.70 3.39 17.22
C GLY A 85 4.41 4.19 17.02
N ASP A 86 4.31 5.33 17.70
CA ASP A 86 3.18 6.26 17.56
C ASP A 86 3.34 7.28 16.41
N GLY A 87 4.44 7.19 15.66
CA GLY A 87 4.72 8.04 14.51
C GLY A 87 5.43 9.35 14.82
N ARG A 88 5.66 9.70 16.09
CA ARG A 88 6.28 10.99 16.49
C ARG A 88 7.66 11.22 15.88
N GLN A 89 8.44 10.17 15.68
CA GLN A 89 9.76 10.26 15.01
C GLN A 89 9.68 10.79 13.57
N PHE A 90 8.51 10.71 12.93
CA PHE A 90 8.24 11.25 11.60
C PHE A 90 7.40 12.54 11.63
N GLY A 91 7.05 13.04 12.83
CA GLY A 91 6.12 14.16 12.99
C GLY A 91 4.66 13.79 12.65
N LEU A 92 4.30 12.51 12.78
CA LEU A 92 2.98 11.94 12.46
C LEU A 92 2.27 11.47 13.73
N ARG A 93 0.95 11.28 13.62
CA ARG A 93 0.12 10.51 14.57
C ARG A 93 -0.35 9.24 13.87
N VAL A 94 0.10 8.10 14.35
CA VAL A 94 -0.20 6.80 13.74
C VAL A 94 -1.31 6.08 14.50
N THR A 95 -2.31 5.61 13.74
CA THR A 95 -3.34 4.67 14.18
C THR A 95 -3.16 3.37 13.41
N TYR A 96 -3.08 2.25 14.12
CA TYR A 96 -2.99 0.94 13.48
C TYR A 96 -4.37 0.35 13.25
N ILE A 97 -4.62 -0.09 12.01
CA ILE A 97 -5.88 -0.69 11.57
C ILE A 97 -5.59 -2.15 11.23
N GLU A 98 -6.26 -3.07 11.92
CA GLU A 98 -6.01 -4.49 11.77
C GLU A 98 -6.85 -5.09 10.64
N GLN A 99 -6.18 -5.76 9.72
CA GLN A 99 -6.82 -6.53 8.66
C GLN A 99 -6.68 -8.03 8.97
N GLU A 100 -7.78 -8.65 9.41
CA GLU A 100 -7.82 -10.04 9.89
C GLU A 100 -7.35 -11.07 8.85
N ALA A 101 -7.53 -10.78 7.56
CA ALA A 101 -7.11 -11.65 6.47
C ALA A 101 -6.67 -10.82 5.23
N PRO A 102 -5.87 -11.40 4.30
CA PRO A 102 -5.42 -10.71 3.09
C PRO A 102 -6.55 -10.63 2.05
N LEU A 103 -7.57 -9.84 2.35
CA LEU A 103 -8.79 -9.70 1.55
C LEU A 103 -8.68 -8.65 0.44
N GLY A 104 -7.48 -8.15 0.16
CA GLY A 104 -7.22 -7.20 -0.94
C GLY A 104 -7.12 -5.73 -0.50
N LEU A 105 -6.82 -4.87 -1.48
CA LEU A 105 -6.59 -3.44 -1.26
C LEU A 105 -7.88 -2.70 -0.92
N ALA A 106 -8.97 -3.03 -1.62
CA ALA A 106 -10.25 -2.38 -1.38
C ALA A 106 -10.84 -2.77 -0.02
N HIS A 107 -10.57 -3.99 0.48
CA HIS A 107 -10.92 -4.36 1.85
C HIS A 107 -10.15 -3.51 2.87
N ALA A 108 -8.86 -3.24 2.65
CA ALA A 108 -8.08 -2.37 3.52
C ALA A 108 -8.66 -0.93 3.54
N VAL A 109 -9.10 -0.41 2.40
CA VAL A 109 -9.85 0.86 2.33
C VAL A 109 -11.14 0.76 3.12
N LYS A 110 -11.95 -0.29 2.93
CA LYS A 110 -13.25 -0.46 3.58
C LYS A 110 -13.14 -0.41 5.11
N ILE A 111 -12.21 -1.15 5.70
CA ILE A 111 -12.03 -1.18 7.17
C ILE A 111 -11.44 0.11 7.75
N SER A 112 -10.96 1.00 6.88
CA SER A 112 -10.38 2.29 7.28
C SER A 112 -11.40 3.45 7.26
N GLU A 113 -12.65 3.18 6.90
CA GLU A 113 -13.69 4.22 6.73
C GLU A 113 -13.90 5.05 7.99
N GLU A 114 -13.98 4.40 9.16
CA GLU A 114 -14.14 5.07 10.45
C GLU A 114 -12.94 6.00 10.75
N PHE A 115 -11.71 5.52 10.51
CA PHE A 115 -10.51 6.35 10.70
C PHE A 115 -10.50 7.55 9.75
N MET A 116 -10.94 7.39 8.50
CA MET A 116 -10.99 8.49 7.52
C MET A 116 -12.02 9.55 7.91
N ALA A 117 -13.14 9.18 8.52
CA ALA A 117 -14.17 10.09 9.00
C ALA A 117 -14.66 11.11 7.94
N GLY A 118 -14.71 10.67 6.67
CA GLY A 118 -15.14 11.51 5.54
C GLY A 118 -14.05 12.39 4.92
N ASP A 119 -12.83 12.39 5.45
CA ASP A 119 -11.70 13.11 4.86
C ASP A 119 -11.25 12.48 3.53
N SER A 120 -10.73 13.31 2.63
CA SER A 120 -9.90 12.84 1.52
C SER A 120 -8.58 12.28 2.05
N PHE A 121 -8.00 11.31 1.36
CA PHE A 121 -6.78 10.67 1.82
C PHE A 121 -5.86 10.19 0.70
N VAL A 122 -4.58 10.09 1.05
CA VAL A 122 -3.57 9.38 0.25
C VAL A 122 -3.54 7.92 0.72
N MET A 123 -3.75 6.97 -0.19
CA MET A 123 -3.42 5.55 0.03
C MET A 123 -2.02 5.28 -0.53
N TYR A 124 -1.14 4.77 0.33
CA TYR A 124 0.26 4.52 0.00
C TYR A 124 0.62 3.07 0.31
N LEU A 125 1.08 2.31 -0.68
CA LEU A 125 1.59 0.97 -0.43
C LEU A 125 2.97 1.08 0.25
N GLY A 126 3.09 0.55 1.46
CA GLY A 126 4.24 0.75 2.35
C GLY A 126 5.57 0.14 1.88
N ASP A 127 5.58 -0.56 0.74
CA ASP A 127 6.77 -1.08 0.07
C ASP A 127 7.14 -0.30 -1.22
N ASN A 128 6.49 0.83 -1.48
CA ASN A 128 6.85 1.72 -2.57
C ASN A 128 7.88 2.78 -2.15
N LEU A 129 8.70 3.16 -3.11
CA LEU A 129 9.65 4.26 -2.99
C LEU A 129 9.42 5.24 -4.14
N ILE A 130 9.01 6.46 -3.80
CA ILE A 130 8.81 7.54 -4.77
C ILE A 130 10.00 8.50 -4.66
N LYS A 131 10.83 8.56 -5.70
CA LYS A 131 12.10 9.27 -5.69
C LYS A 131 11.96 10.74 -5.29
N ASP A 132 10.97 11.44 -5.85
CA ASP A 132 10.79 12.88 -5.64
C ASP A 132 9.66 13.19 -4.63
N GLY A 133 9.23 12.17 -3.86
CA GLY A 133 8.14 12.29 -2.90
C GLY A 133 6.76 12.44 -3.54
N ILE A 134 5.78 12.85 -2.73
CA ILE A 134 4.37 12.94 -3.16
C ILE A 134 3.79 14.35 -3.04
N VAL A 135 4.58 15.33 -2.61
CA VAL A 135 4.10 16.73 -2.40
C VAL A 135 3.40 17.32 -3.62
N PRO A 136 3.97 17.26 -4.84
CA PRO A 136 3.32 17.84 -6.03
C PRO A 136 1.94 17.22 -6.31
N PHE A 137 1.82 15.90 -6.13
CA PHE A 137 0.58 15.16 -6.39
C PHE A 137 -0.51 15.49 -5.37
N VAL A 138 -0.14 15.66 -4.10
CA VAL A 138 -1.07 16.09 -3.04
C VAL A 138 -1.57 17.51 -3.32
N GLN A 139 -0.67 18.43 -3.69
CA GLN A 139 -1.03 19.81 -4.04
C GLN A 139 -1.94 19.89 -5.27
N GLU A 140 -1.67 19.07 -6.28
CA GLU A 140 -2.50 18.97 -7.49
C GLU A 140 -3.90 18.45 -7.14
N PHE A 141 -3.98 17.36 -6.36
CA PHE A 141 -5.25 16.80 -5.89
C PHE A 141 -6.10 17.82 -5.11
N GLU A 142 -5.45 18.59 -4.22
CA GLU A 142 -6.15 19.64 -3.44
C GLU A 142 -6.63 20.80 -4.30
N ARG A 143 -5.90 21.14 -5.38
CA ARG A 143 -6.24 22.19 -6.32
C ARG A 143 -7.38 21.77 -7.26
N GLU A 144 -7.23 20.61 -7.91
CA GLU A 144 -8.13 20.12 -8.96
C GLU A 144 -9.38 19.42 -8.39
N LYS A 145 -9.30 18.90 -7.18
CA LYS A 145 -10.37 18.20 -6.45
C LYS A 145 -11.05 17.08 -7.24
N PRO A 146 -10.29 16.19 -7.90
CA PRO A 146 -10.87 15.05 -8.56
C PRO A 146 -11.44 14.07 -7.52
N GLU A 147 -12.33 13.16 -7.91
CA GLU A 147 -12.81 12.10 -7.02
C GLU A 147 -11.71 11.10 -6.69
N ALA A 148 -10.84 10.83 -7.66
CA ALA A 148 -9.67 9.97 -7.52
C ALA A 148 -8.54 10.45 -8.41
N GLN A 149 -7.29 10.30 -7.92
CA GLN A 149 -6.06 10.51 -8.68
C GLN A 149 -5.14 9.31 -8.45
N ILE A 150 -4.52 8.81 -9.51
CA ILE A 150 -3.59 7.70 -9.45
C ILE A 150 -2.23 8.11 -10.01
N LEU A 151 -1.16 7.61 -9.40
CA LEU A 151 0.17 7.82 -9.92
C LEU A 151 0.53 6.71 -10.91
N LEU A 152 1.08 7.11 -12.06
CA LEU A 152 1.50 6.22 -13.13
C LEU A 152 2.98 6.40 -13.42
N ALA A 153 3.63 5.31 -13.81
CA ALA A 153 5.02 5.32 -14.28
C ALA A 153 5.17 4.48 -15.55
N LYS A 154 6.00 4.94 -16.47
CA LYS A 154 6.38 4.13 -17.64
C LYS A 154 7.27 2.98 -17.21
N VAL A 155 6.95 1.78 -17.67
CA VAL A 155 7.70 0.57 -17.35
C VAL A 155 8.03 -0.24 -18.61
N ALA A 156 9.18 -0.93 -18.58
CA ALA A 156 9.61 -1.75 -19.71
C ALA A 156 8.81 -3.07 -19.84
N ARG A 157 8.18 -3.53 -18.75
CA ARG A 157 7.45 -4.81 -18.70
C ARG A 157 6.05 -4.61 -18.13
N PRO A 158 5.14 -3.93 -18.87
CA PRO A 158 3.81 -3.57 -18.36
C PRO A 158 2.95 -4.78 -17.99
N TRP A 159 3.14 -5.95 -18.59
CA TRP A 159 2.41 -7.18 -18.25
C TRP A 159 2.65 -7.71 -16.83
N GLU A 160 3.61 -7.16 -16.11
CA GLU A 160 3.86 -7.52 -14.71
C GLU A 160 3.06 -6.68 -13.70
N PHE A 161 2.39 -5.63 -14.18
CA PHE A 161 1.74 -4.60 -13.37
C PHE A 161 0.26 -4.41 -13.74
N GLY A 162 -0.47 -3.71 -12.90
CA GLY A 162 -1.71 -3.07 -13.31
C GLY A 162 -1.39 -1.93 -14.27
N VAL A 163 -2.07 -1.87 -15.41
CA VAL A 163 -1.80 -0.93 -16.50
C VAL A 163 -2.99 0.00 -16.70
N ALA A 164 -2.73 1.28 -16.92
CA ALA A 164 -3.73 2.29 -17.23
C ALA A 164 -3.71 2.67 -18.72
N GLU A 165 -4.89 2.80 -19.32
CA GLU A 165 -5.08 3.46 -20.62
C GLU A 165 -5.66 4.85 -20.36
N LEU A 166 -5.11 5.87 -21.06
CA LEU A 166 -5.50 7.25 -20.89
C LEU A 166 -6.09 7.84 -22.18
N GLU A 167 -7.09 8.70 -22.03
CA GLU A 167 -7.50 9.69 -23.04
C GLU A 167 -7.17 11.08 -22.48
N GLY A 168 -6.11 11.71 -23.01
CA GLY A 168 -5.51 12.88 -22.39
C GLY A 168 -4.96 12.53 -21.00
N GLU A 169 -5.44 13.19 -19.96
CA GLU A 169 -5.10 12.91 -18.56
C GLU A 169 -6.13 12.00 -17.85
N ARG A 170 -7.21 11.64 -18.54
CA ARG A 170 -8.26 10.82 -17.97
C ARG A 170 -7.96 9.34 -18.13
N VAL A 171 -8.06 8.58 -17.04
CA VAL A 171 -8.03 7.11 -17.08
C VAL A 171 -9.34 6.60 -17.66
N VAL A 172 -9.25 5.84 -18.74
CA VAL A 172 -10.41 5.21 -19.38
C VAL A 172 -10.48 3.71 -19.14
N ARG A 173 -9.35 3.09 -18.81
CA ARG A 173 -9.30 1.66 -18.52
C ARG A 173 -8.16 1.33 -17.58
N LEU A 174 -8.41 0.36 -16.70
CA LEU A 174 -7.41 -0.29 -15.86
C LEU A 174 -7.47 -1.80 -16.08
N GLU A 175 -6.31 -2.44 -16.24
CA GLU A 175 -6.24 -3.89 -16.42
C GLU A 175 -5.07 -4.46 -15.62
N GLU A 176 -5.36 -5.44 -14.76
CA GLU A 176 -4.33 -6.08 -13.93
C GLU A 176 -3.57 -7.13 -14.75
N LYS A 177 -2.27 -6.93 -14.90
CA LYS A 177 -1.34 -7.85 -15.60
C LYS A 177 -1.86 -8.33 -16.96
N PRO A 178 -2.14 -7.41 -17.87
CA PRO A 178 -2.67 -7.76 -19.19
C PRO A 178 -1.68 -8.62 -19.97
N LYS A 179 -2.15 -9.67 -20.63
CA LYS A 179 -1.30 -10.48 -21.52
C LYS A 179 -0.81 -9.68 -22.72
N GLN A 180 -1.61 -8.74 -23.18
CA GLN A 180 -1.29 -7.83 -24.28
C GLN A 180 -1.60 -6.40 -23.82
N PRO A 181 -0.64 -5.74 -23.13
CA PRO A 181 -0.84 -4.39 -22.63
C PRO A 181 -0.99 -3.39 -23.77
N ARG A 182 -1.96 -2.48 -23.64
CA ARG A 182 -2.20 -1.40 -24.60
C ARG A 182 -1.47 -0.12 -24.25
N SER A 183 -0.81 -0.09 -23.11
CA SER A 183 -0.05 1.03 -22.61
C SER A 183 1.16 0.53 -21.83
N ASP A 184 2.18 1.36 -21.68
CA ASP A 184 3.35 1.15 -20.83
C ASP A 184 3.23 1.83 -19.47
N LEU A 185 2.05 2.43 -19.17
CA LEU A 185 1.78 3.16 -17.94
C LEU A 185 1.30 2.22 -16.84
N ALA A 186 2.21 1.87 -15.93
CA ALA A 186 1.91 1.04 -14.77
C ALA A 186 1.41 1.87 -13.58
N LEU A 187 0.47 1.29 -12.82
CA LEU A 187 0.04 1.86 -11.55
C LEU A 187 1.19 1.80 -10.55
N VAL A 188 1.52 2.95 -9.99
CA VAL A 188 2.40 3.08 -8.84
C VAL A 188 1.51 3.01 -7.58
N GLY A 189 1.96 2.34 -6.54
CA GLY A 189 1.16 2.09 -5.33
C GLY A 189 0.88 3.35 -4.47
N VAL A 190 0.53 4.47 -5.12
CA VAL A 190 0.10 5.71 -4.49
C VAL A 190 -1.16 6.20 -5.20
N TYR A 191 -2.21 6.41 -4.42
CA TYR A 191 -3.54 6.80 -4.87
C TYR A 191 -4.07 7.90 -3.97
N LEU A 192 -4.82 8.85 -4.53
CA LEU A 192 -5.50 9.88 -3.75
C LEU A 192 -7.00 9.75 -4.00
N PHE A 193 -7.78 9.78 -2.94
CA PHE A 193 -9.22 9.55 -3.00
C PHE A 193 -9.98 10.57 -2.17
N THR A 194 -11.17 10.90 -2.64
CA THR A 194 -12.20 11.49 -1.80
C THR A 194 -13.03 10.40 -1.10
N LYS A 195 -13.94 10.80 -0.23
CA LYS A 195 -14.84 9.85 0.47
C LYS A 195 -15.71 8.99 -0.46
N THR A 196 -15.88 9.38 -1.73
CA THR A 196 -16.67 8.60 -2.70
C THR A 196 -16.11 7.23 -2.98
N ILE A 197 -14.82 7.00 -2.69
CA ILE A 197 -14.20 5.67 -2.83
C ILE A 197 -14.90 4.60 -1.97
N PHE A 198 -15.48 4.98 -0.82
CA PHE A 198 -16.17 4.03 0.05
C PHE A 198 -17.45 3.49 -0.58
N ASP A 199 -18.16 4.30 -1.38
CA ASP A 199 -19.33 3.84 -2.15
C ASP A 199 -18.89 2.84 -3.24
N ALA A 200 -17.81 3.13 -3.94
CA ALA A 200 -17.23 2.23 -4.93
C ALA A 200 -16.79 0.89 -4.29
N VAL A 201 -16.11 0.95 -3.14
CA VAL A 201 -15.65 -0.25 -2.44
C VAL A 201 -16.82 -1.10 -1.93
N ARG A 202 -17.94 -0.49 -1.55
CA ARG A 202 -19.17 -1.22 -1.17
C ARG A 202 -19.86 -1.89 -2.36
N ALA A 203 -19.70 -1.34 -3.56
CA ALA A 203 -20.34 -1.83 -4.78
C ALA A 203 -19.59 -2.98 -5.47
N ILE A 204 -18.27 -3.11 -5.27
CA ILE A 204 -17.48 -4.17 -5.91
C ILE A 204 -17.72 -5.54 -5.26
N LYS A 205 -17.52 -6.59 -6.07
CA LYS A 205 -17.59 -7.98 -5.61
C LYS A 205 -16.18 -8.56 -5.48
N PRO A 206 -15.98 -9.53 -4.59
CA PRO A 206 -14.69 -10.22 -4.49
C PRO A 206 -14.27 -10.83 -5.84
N SER A 207 -12.97 -10.74 -6.13
CA SER A 207 -12.36 -11.42 -7.27
C SER A 207 -12.42 -12.94 -7.12
N PRO A 208 -12.12 -13.75 -8.16
CA PRO A 208 -12.02 -15.21 -8.05
C PRO A 208 -11.03 -15.69 -6.98
N ARG A 209 -10.13 -14.83 -6.51
CA ARG A 209 -9.19 -15.11 -5.41
C ARG A 209 -9.75 -14.78 -4.02
N GLY A 210 -11.00 -14.31 -3.93
CA GLY A 210 -11.62 -13.87 -2.69
C GLY A 210 -11.13 -12.50 -2.18
N GLU A 211 -10.40 -11.75 -3.00
CA GLU A 211 -9.88 -10.41 -2.68
C GLU A 211 -10.82 -9.32 -3.23
N LEU A 212 -11.05 -8.27 -2.44
CA LEU A 212 -11.69 -7.02 -2.87
C LEU A 212 -10.66 -6.05 -3.43
#